data_278bee8dda6ae7124a393d9a1708e538
#
_entry.id   278bee8dda6ae7124a393d9a1708e538
#
_cell.length_a   1.000
_cell.length_b   1.000
_cell.length_c   1.000
_cell.angle_alpha   90.00
_cell.angle_beta   90.00
_cell.angle_gamma   90.00
#
_symmetry.space_group_name_H-M   'P 1'
#
loop_
_entity.id
_entity.type
_entity.pdbx_description
1 polymer ?
#
loop_
_entity_poly.entity_id
_entity_poly.type
_entity_poly.pdbx_seq_one_letter_code
_entity_poly.pdbx_strand_id
1 'polypeptide(L)'
;FYYAYANKDFTAFESEPTLMFSTKYGAIDGDIIFKDGMYHLFYKGNTKNEQGEEVINGIQQATSKSLHGPWTEDLIYLDAYAGTRTHVEGSSIFKLNNSEEYILMYDLYSSGRYEFQRSTDLYNFTKTPESFSKDFHPRHGSVIGITRKEAIRLNKKWGGTPLSTQMDSIYSFKSDGNPIITHKFTADPAALVVKDTLWLFTGQDGGPDSPRYNLKNWCVFSTTDMKNWTEYPIPLRISDLS
;
A
#
# COMPACT_ATOMS: atom_id res chain seq x y z
N PHE A 1 3.51 24.09 -8.45
CA PHE A 1 2.25 23.59 -7.88
C PHE A 1 1.51 24.72 -7.20
N TYR A 2 0.19 24.65 -7.25
CA TYR A 2 -0.71 25.57 -6.56
C TYR A 2 -1.63 24.76 -5.64
N TYR A 3 -2.12 25.36 -4.59
CA TYR A 3 -3.15 24.81 -3.75
C TYR A 3 -4.35 25.76 -3.67
N ALA A 4 -5.52 25.21 -3.43
CA ALA A 4 -6.73 25.93 -3.06
C ALA A 4 -7.52 25.10 -2.04
N TYR A 5 -8.26 25.74 -1.18
CA TYR A 5 -9.15 25.05 -0.24
C TYR A 5 -10.50 24.79 -0.88
N ALA A 6 -11.01 23.59 -0.68
CA ALA A 6 -12.37 23.24 -1.05
C ALA A 6 -13.27 23.30 0.19
N ASN A 7 -14.56 23.55 -0.02
CA ASN A 7 -15.56 23.41 1.00
C ASN A 7 -15.70 21.94 1.45
N LYS A 8 -16.37 21.72 2.57
CA LYS A 8 -16.52 20.40 3.19
C LYS A 8 -17.08 19.33 2.24
N ASP A 9 -17.93 19.72 1.32
CA ASP A 9 -18.60 18.80 0.40
C ASP A 9 -17.90 18.67 -0.96
N PHE A 10 -16.74 19.33 -1.13
CA PHE A 10 -15.96 19.36 -2.36
C PHE A 10 -16.75 19.84 -3.58
N THR A 11 -17.69 20.73 -3.40
CA THR A 11 -18.54 21.29 -4.47
C THR A 11 -18.07 22.65 -4.97
N ALA A 12 -17.21 23.34 -4.22
CA ALA A 12 -16.64 24.63 -4.59
C ALA A 12 -15.29 24.87 -3.92
N PHE A 13 -14.47 25.73 -4.50
CA PHE A 13 -13.29 26.28 -3.84
C PHE A 13 -13.68 27.44 -2.92
N GLU A 14 -13.05 27.49 -1.76
CA GLU A 14 -13.21 28.56 -0.76
C GLU A 14 -12.08 29.58 -0.80
N SER A 15 -11.03 29.28 -1.57
CA SER A 15 -9.88 30.18 -1.74
C SER A 15 -9.41 30.22 -3.19
N GLU A 16 -8.80 31.32 -3.58
CA GLU A 16 -8.07 31.42 -4.85
C GLU A 16 -6.82 30.51 -4.82
N PRO A 17 -6.41 29.96 -5.97
CA PRO A 17 -5.20 29.18 -6.08
C PRO A 17 -3.96 29.99 -5.67
N THR A 18 -3.22 29.46 -4.72
CA THR A 18 -1.99 30.08 -4.18
C THR A 18 -0.77 29.22 -4.55
N LEU A 19 0.31 29.84 -4.93
CA LEU A 19 1.55 29.14 -5.27
C LEU A 19 2.09 28.44 -4.01
N MET A 20 2.26 27.11 -4.10
CA MET A 20 2.83 26.28 -3.06
C MET A 20 4.32 26.00 -3.30
N PHE A 21 4.66 25.61 -4.52
CA PHE A 21 6.00 25.19 -4.88
C PHE A 21 6.27 25.40 -6.38
N SER A 22 7.47 25.85 -6.71
CA SER A 22 7.94 25.93 -8.09
C SER A 22 9.44 25.70 -8.13
N THR A 23 9.92 25.17 -9.25
CA THR A 23 11.34 25.02 -9.55
C THR A 23 11.73 25.90 -10.71
N LYS A 24 13.03 26.07 -10.92
CA LYS A 24 13.56 26.87 -12.04
C LYS A 24 13.10 26.36 -13.42
N TYR A 25 12.95 25.04 -13.57
CA TYR A 25 12.69 24.40 -14.88
C TYR A 25 11.31 23.69 -14.96
N GLY A 26 10.48 23.91 -13.96
CA GLY A 26 9.15 23.32 -13.87
C GLY A 26 9.11 22.03 -13.07
N ALA A 27 7.93 21.76 -12.53
CA ALA A 27 7.61 20.56 -11.75
C ALA A 27 6.18 20.12 -12.07
N ILE A 28 5.99 18.83 -12.31
CA ILE A 28 4.68 18.23 -12.56
C ILE A 28 4.53 16.93 -11.77
N ASP A 29 3.32 16.37 -11.71
CA ASP A 29 2.99 15.08 -11.15
C ASP A 29 3.44 14.94 -9.68
N GLY A 30 3.07 15.92 -8.87
CA GLY A 30 3.46 15.97 -7.46
C GLY A 30 2.57 15.08 -6.59
N ASP A 31 3.20 14.32 -5.69
CA ASP A 31 2.53 13.58 -4.62
C ASP A 31 3.20 13.89 -3.28
N ILE A 32 2.41 14.04 -2.23
CA ILE A 32 2.90 14.50 -0.91
C ILE A 32 2.57 13.46 0.15
N ILE A 33 3.58 13.14 0.97
CA ILE A 33 3.39 12.33 2.17
C ILE A 33 3.98 13.06 3.39
N PHE A 34 3.38 12.82 4.56
CA PHE A 34 3.87 13.37 5.82
C PHE A 34 4.50 12.28 6.67
N LYS A 35 5.72 12.52 7.16
CA LYS A 35 6.45 11.62 8.03
C LYS A 35 7.32 12.42 9.02
N ASP A 36 7.28 12.03 10.29
CA ASP A 36 8.18 12.55 11.35
C ASP A 36 8.29 14.09 11.41
N GLY A 37 7.16 14.78 11.22
CA GLY A 37 7.12 16.25 11.29
C GLY A 37 7.50 16.96 9.98
N MET A 38 7.76 16.23 8.91
CA MET A 38 8.12 16.76 7.59
C MET A 38 7.13 16.32 6.52
N TYR A 39 6.81 17.23 5.61
CA TYR A 39 6.18 16.93 4.34
C TYR A 39 7.25 16.61 3.30
N HIS A 40 7.04 15.55 2.55
CA HIS A 40 7.88 15.11 1.44
C HIS A 40 7.05 15.20 0.17
N LEU A 41 7.45 16.05 -0.75
CA LEU A 41 6.86 16.20 -2.08
C LEU A 41 7.74 15.47 -3.09
N PHE A 42 7.21 14.45 -3.72
CA PHE A 42 7.84 13.76 -4.85
C PHE A 42 7.23 14.29 -6.13
N TYR A 43 8.05 14.63 -7.10
CA TYR A 43 7.58 15.26 -8.33
C TYR A 43 8.50 14.95 -9.50
N LYS A 44 7.97 14.99 -10.70
CA LYS A 44 8.79 15.00 -11.89
C LYS A 44 9.40 16.38 -12.07
N GLY A 45 10.72 16.44 -12.07
CA GLY A 45 11.49 17.65 -12.33
C GLY A 45 12.25 17.55 -13.64
N ASN A 46 12.47 18.70 -14.26
CA ASN A 46 13.36 18.83 -15.40
C ASN A 46 14.59 19.62 -14.98
N THR A 47 15.78 19.14 -15.33
CA THR A 47 17.00 19.89 -15.14
C THR A 47 17.62 20.17 -16.49
N LYS A 48 18.01 21.42 -16.70
CA LYS A 48 18.78 21.83 -17.87
C LYS A 48 20.18 22.23 -17.42
N ASN A 49 21.18 21.94 -18.26
CA ASN A 49 22.53 22.44 -18.07
C ASN A 49 22.60 23.96 -18.39
N GLU A 50 23.76 24.54 -18.23
CA GLU A 50 23.99 25.96 -18.51
C GLU A 50 23.72 26.33 -19.98
N GLN A 51 23.83 25.36 -20.90
CA GLN A 51 23.55 25.52 -22.33
C GLN A 51 22.06 25.40 -22.66
N GLY A 52 21.21 25.11 -21.66
CA GLY A 52 19.77 24.95 -21.83
C GLY A 52 19.33 23.57 -22.33
N GLU A 53 20.24 22.63 -22.43
CA GLU A 53 19.93 21.24 -22.80
C GLU A 53 19.36 20.45 -21.61
N GLU A 54 18.36 19.64 -21.89
CA GLU A 54 17.78 18.75 -20.86
C GLU A 54 18.81 17.70 -20.45
N VAL A 55 19.16 17.68 -19.16
CA VAL A 55 20.16 16.76 -18.61
C VAL A 55 19.49 15.50 -18.07
N ILE A 56 18.47 15.66 -17.24
CA ILE A 56 17.70 14.58 -16.67
C ILE A 56 16.24 15.02 -16.53
N ASN A 57 15.35 14.09 -16.79
CA ASN A 57 13.91 14.25 -16.67
C ASN A 57 13.39 13.10 -15.83
N GLY A 58 13.27 13.29 -14.52
CA GLY A 58 13.01 12.22 -13.59
C GLY A 58 12.38 12.68 -12.27
N ILE A 59 12.26 11.76 -11.32
CA ILE A 59 11.64 12.00 -10.02
C ILE A 59 12.63 12.69 -9.09
N GLN A 60 12.19 13.80 -8.53
CA GLN A 60 12.90 14.58 -7.52
C GLN A 60 12.06 14.69 -6.24
N GLN A 61 12.70 15.17 -5.18
CA GLN A 61 12.07 15.39 -3.90
C GLN A 61 12.27 16.83 -3.44
N ALA A 62 11.27 17.36 -2.75
CA ALA A 62 11.38 18.54 -1.91
C ALA A 62 10.77 18.28 -0.55
N THR A 63 11.29 18.96 0.48
CA THR A 63 10.82 18.80 1.85
C THR A 63 10.41 20.12 2.49
N SER A 64 9.44 20.07 3.39
CA SER A 64 9.01 21.23 4.17
C SER A 64 8.42 20.83 5.51
N LYS A 65 8.54 21.71 6.52
CA LYS A 65 7.82 21.57 7.80
C LYS A 65 6.35 22.00 7.71
N SER A 66 5.98 22.71 6.67
CA SER A 66 4.62 23.18 6.42
C SER A 66 4.16 22.74 5.03
N LEU A 67 2.89 22.34 4.90
CA LEU A 67 2.30 22.00 3.60
C LEU A 67 2.38 23.16 2.59
N HIS A 68 2.36 24.39 3.08
CA HIS A 68 2.44 25.58 2.23
C HIS A 68 3.87 26.07 1.96
N GLY A 69 4.87 25.34 2.45
CA GLY A 69 6.27 25.75 2.34
C GLY A 69 6.79 26.60 3.52
N PRO A 70 7.99 27.17 3.44
CA PRO A 70 8.87 27.06 2.28
C PRO A 70 9.36 25.63 2.07
N TRP A 71 9.54 25.25 0.81
CA TRP A 71 10.06 23.96 0.39
C TRP A 71 11.55 24.05 0.09
N THR A 72 12.27 23.00 0.47
CA THR A 72 13.69 22.82 0.14
C THR A 72 13.79 21.69 -0.89
N GLU A 73 14.36 21.99 -2.06
CA GLU A 73 14.58 21.00 -3.11
C GLU A 73 15.75 20.08 -2.77
N ASP A 74 15.56 18.78 -2.98
CA ASP A 74 16.64 17.83 -3.14
C ASP A 74 16.90 17.67 -4.64
N LEU A 75 18.11 17.97 -5.07
CA LEU A 75 18.49 17.90 -6.48
C LEU A 75 18.90 16.50 -6.93
N ILE A 76 18.76 15.49 -6.07
CA ILE A 76 19.02 14.09 -6.39
C ILE A 76 17.82 13.51 -7.13
N TYR A 77 18.06 12.89 -8.28
CA TYR A 77 17.04 12.15 -9.02
C TYR A 77 16.87 10.74 -8.41
N LEU A 78 15.70 10.45 -7.89
CA LEU A 78 15.42 9.20 -7.19
C LEU A 78 15.39 7.99 -8.13
N ASP A 79 14.96 8.15 -9.36
CA ASP A 79 14.98 7.12 -10.40
C ASP A 79 16.39 6.71 -10.82
N ALA A 80 17.40 7.55 -10.59
CA ALA A 80 18.80 7.20 -10.84
C ALA A 80 19.28 6.03 -9.95
N TYR A 81 18.77 5.90 -8.74
CA TYR A 81 19.08 4.78 -7.84
C TYR A 81 18.51 3.45 -8.34
N ALA A 82 17.46 3.48 -9.10
CA ALA A 82 16.90 2.29 -9.73
C ALA A 82 17.70 1.80 -10.93
N GLY A 83 18.77 2.50 -11.31
CA GLY A 83 19.59 2.19 -12.48
C GLY A 83 18.89 2.50 -13.81
N THR A 84 17.76 3.17 -13.78
CA THR A 84 17.10 3.66 -15.00
C THR A 84 17.66 5.02 -15.39
N ARG A 85 17.82 5.23 -16.69
CA ARG A 85 18.06 6.54 -17.30
C ARG A 85 16.96 6.89 -18.29
N THR A 86 15.88 6.13 -18.26
CA THR A 86 14.71 6.41 -19.08
C THR A 86 13.92 7.55 -18.47
N HIS A 87 13.19 8.27 -19.31
CA HIS A 87 12.30 9.31 -18.86
C HIS A 87 11.16 8.72 -18.04
N VAL A 88 10.94 9.26 -16.84
CA VAL A 88 9.91 8.84 -15.90
C VAL A 88 9.04 10.00 -15.47
N GLU A 89 7.82 9.69 -15.03
CA GLU A 89 6.85 10.67 -14.55
C GLU A 89 5.82 10.00 -13.62
N GLY A 90 4.81 10.76 -13.16
CA GLY A 90 3.67 10.20 -12.44
C GLY A 90 4.06 9.56 -11.10
N SER A 91 4.89 10.26 -10.30
CA SER A 91 5.28 9.76 -8.98
C SER A 91 4.09 9.62 -8.04
N SER A 92 4.04 8.52 -7.31
CA SER A 92 3.14 8.31 -6.18
C SER A 92 3.89 7.65 -5.04
N ILE A 93 3.72 8.17 -3.84
CA ILE A 93 4.35 7.68 -2.61
C ILE A 93 3.30 7.22 -1.63
N PHE A 94 3.43 6.01 -1.10
CA PHE A 94 2.47 5.48 -0.13
C PHE A 94 3.16 4.58 0.89
N LYS A 95 2.59 4.52 2.10
CA LYS A 95 3.06 3.61 3.16
C LYS A 95 2.37 2.26 3.00
N LEU A 96 3.12 1.17 3.12
CA LEU A 96 2.55 -0.18 3.17
C LEU A 96 1.79 -0.39 4.48
N ASN A 97 0.65 -1.07 4.41
CA ASN A 97 -0.12 -1.43 5.59
C ASN A 97 0.70 -2.35 6.51
N ASN A 98 0.62 -2.08 7.82
CA ASN A 98 1.32 -2.87 8.86
C ASN A 98 2.85 -2.94 8.68
N SER A 99 3.45 -1.96 8.05
CA SER A 99 4.89 -1.88 7.79
C SER A 99 5.42 -0.47 8.06
N GLU A 100 6.73 -0.35 8.24
CA GLU A 100 7.43 0.93 8.26
C GLU A 100 7.95 1.33 6.87
N GLU A 101 7.69 0.51 5.86
CA GLU A 101 8.13 0.75 4.50
C GLU A 101 7.18 1.66 3.71
N TYR A 102 7.78 2.48 2.89
CA TYR A 102 7.15 3.33 1.90
C TYR A 102 7.54 2.87 0.50
N ILE A 103 6.60 2.96 -0.41
CA ILE A 103 6.81 2.63 -1.83
C ILE A 103 6.70 3.92 -2.63
N LEU A 104 7.75 4.22 -3.37
CA LEU A 104 7.72 5.22 -4.45
C LEU A 104 7.48 4.50 -5.75
N MET A 105 6.35 4.79 -6.38
CA MET A 105 5.94 4.28 -7.70
C MET A 105 6.07 5.39 -8.74
N TYR A 106 6.54 5.07 -9.94
CA TYR A 106 6.58 6.01 -11.05
C TYR A 106 6.46 5.31 -12.40
N ASP A 107 6.03 6.04 -13.41
CA ASP A 107 5.75 5.55 -14.77
C ASP A 107 6.94 5.77 -15.69
N LEU A 108 7.43 4.69 -16.29
CA LEU A 108 8.34 4.75 -17.43
C LEU A 108 7.50 4.95 -18.70
N TYR A 109 7.06 6.16 -18.92
CA TYR A 109 6.02 6.49 -19.90
C TYR A 109 6.34 6.12 -21.35
N SER A 110 7.62 6.02 -21.71
CA SER A 110 8.04 5.55 -23.03
C SER A 110 7.93 4.03 -23.23
N SER A 111 7.82 3.26 -22.14
CA SER A 111 7.76 1.78 -22.18
C SER A 111 6.46 1.19 -21.64
N GLY A 112 5.55 2.02 -21.12
CA GLY A 112 4.28 1.58 -20.53
C GLY A 112 4.45 0.70 -19.30
N ARG A 113 5.53 0.88 -18.54
CA ARG A 113 5.84 0.13 -17.33
C ARG A 113 5.92 1.04 -16.12
N TYR A 114 5.69 0.45 -14.93
CA TYR A 114 5.98 1.08 -13.66
C TYR A 114 7.25 0.50 -13.04
N GLU A 115 7.94 1.31 -12.29
CA GLU A 115 8.98 0.88 -11.37
C GLU A 115 8.64 1.31 -9.95
N PHE A 116 9.22 0.56 -8.99
CA PHE A 116 8.98 0.74 -7.58
C PHE A 116 10.29 0.80 -6.83
N GLN A 117 10.36 1.68 -5.86
CA GLN A 117 11.46 1.74 -4.90
C GLN A 117 10.90 1.70 -3.48
N ARG A 118 11.67 1.13 -2.56
CA ARG A 118 11.34 1.07 -1.13
C ARG A 118 12.22 1.98 -0.32
N SER A 119 11.64 2.55 0.73
CA SER A 119 12.35 3.33 1.73
C SER A 119 11.65 3.19 3.09
N THR A 120 12.40 3.27 4.18
CA THR A 120 11.86 3.39 5.54
C THR A 120 11.96 4.80 6.08
N ASP A 121 12.75 5.67 5.43
CA ASP A 121 13.05 7.03 5.90
C ASP A 121 12.61 8.13 4.93
N LEU A 122 12.17 7.78 3.70
CA LEU A 122 11.82 8.68 2.60
C LEU A 122 13.01 9.46 2.00
N TYR A 123 14.24 9.06 2.32
CA TYR A 123 15.47 9.64 1.77
C TYR A 123 16.31 8.59 1.04
N ASN A 124 16.44 7.42 1.63
CA ASN A 124 17.21 6.32 1.08
C ASN A 124 16.27 5.31 0.41
N PHE A 125 16.30 5.28 -0.92
CA PHE A 125 15.45 4.41 -1.72
C PHE A 125 16.27 3.30 -2.37
N THR A 126 15.69 2.11 -2.43
CA THR A 126 16.26 0.94 -3.13
C THR A 126 15.23 0.39 -4.10
N LYS A 127 15.68 -0.01 -5.30
CA LYS A 127 14.81 -0.64 -6.28
C LYS A 127 14.26 -1.95 -5.74
N THR A 128 12.95 -2.16 -5.92
CA THR A 128 12.32 -3.43 -5.60
C THR A 128 12.34 -4.34 -6.83
N PRO A 129 12.57 -5.65 -6.65
CA PRO A 129 12.44 -6.60 -7.74
C PRO A 129 11.00 -6.94 -8.08
N GLU A 130 10.07 -6.60 -7.20
CA GLU A 130 8.66 -6.94 -7.35
C GLU A 130 8.02 -6.21 -8.52
N SER A 131 7.14 -6.90 -9.19
CA SER A 131 6.22 -6.34 -10.16
C SER A 131 4.80 -6.48 -9.62
N PHE A 132 3.89 -5.66 -10.10
CA PHE A 132 2.47 -5.84 -9.80
C PHE A 132 1.73 -6.38 -11.02
N SER A 133 0.69 -7.16 -10.77
CA SER A 133 -0.21 -7.60 -11.83
C SER A 133 -1.21 -6.50 -12.17
N LYS A 134 -1.50 -6.36 -13.44
CA LYS A 134 -2.51 -5.42 -13.96
C LYS A 134 -3.25 -6.06 -15.12
N ASP A 135 -4.54 -5.80 -15.21
CA ASP A 135 -5.43 -6.24 -16.29
C ASP A 135 -5.85 -5.09 -17.24
N PHE A 136 -5.27 -3.92 -17.03
CA PHE A 136 -5.44 -2.72 -17.85
C PHE A 136 -4.11 -1.99 -18.02
N HIS A 137 -4.08 -0.94 -18.83
CA HIS A 137 -2.89 -0.12 -19.04
C HIS A 137 -3.02 1.23 -18.30
N PRO A 138 -2.76 1.25 -16.99
CA PRO A 138 -2.83 2.50 -16.24
C PRO A 138 -1.70 3.45 -16.67
N ARG A 139 -2.00 4.71 -16.64
CA ARG A 139 -1.03 5.79 -16.75
C ARG A 139 -1.25 6.73 -15.60
N HIS A 140 -0.22 6.92 -14.80
CA HIS A 140 -0.25 7.63 -13.52
C HIS A 140 -1.28 7.04 -12.54
N GLY A 141 -1.20 7.43 -11.29
CA GLY A 141 -2.14 6.98 -10.26
C GLY A 141 -1.63 7.28 -8.87
N SER A 142 -2.53 7.32 -7.93
CA SER A 142 -2.22 7.42 -6.51
C SER A 142 -2.76 6.21 -5.77
N VAL A 143 -2.04 5.80 -4.73
CA VAL A 143 -2.42 4.68 -3.87
C VAL A 143 -2.77 5.21 -2.49
N ILE A 144 -3.98 4.90 -2.04
CA ILE A 144 -4.44 5.26 -0.69
C ILE A 144 -4.88 4.02 0.07
N GLY A 145 -4.61 4.01 1.36
CA GLY A 145 -5.14 2.98 2.25
C GLY A 145 -6.64 3.13 2.42
N ILE A 146 -7.38 2.03 2.24
CA ILE A 146 -8.82 1.98 2.47
C ILE A 146 -9.16 0.88 3.47
N THR A 147 -10.25 1.06 4.18
CA THR A 147 -10.78 0.02 5.04
C THR A 147 -11.45 -1.09 4.21
N ARG A 148 -11.50 -2.30 4.77
CA ARG A 148 -12.26 -3.40 4.15
C ARG A 148 -13.71 -3.03 3.84
N LYS A 149 -14.37 -2.29 4.73
CA LYS A 149 -15.75 -1.82 4.54
C LYS A 149 -15.88 -0.91 3.31
N GLU A 150 -14.91 -0.06 3.08
CA GLU A 150 -14.84 0.78 1.87
C GLU A 150 -14.58 -0.05 0.62
N ALA A 151 -13.64 -0.99 0.67
CA ALA A 151 -13.36 -1.90 -0.43
C ALA A 151 -14.59 -2.74 -0.84
N ILE A 152 -15.35 -3.26 0.14
CA ILE A 152 -16.62 -3.97 -0.12
C ILE A 152 -17.63 -3.05 -0.81
N ARG A 153 -17.77 -1.79 -0.36
CA ARG A 153 -18.67 -0.82 -0.99
C ARG A 153 -18.28 -0.50 -2.43
N LEU A 154 -16.98 -0.31 -2.67
CA LEU A 154 -16.45 -0.05 -4.01
C LEU A 154 -16.71 -1.23 -4.95
N ASN A 155 -16.40 -2.44 -4.52
CA ASN A 155 -16.64 -3.65 -5.31
C ASN A 155 -18.14 -3.86 -5.60
N LYS A 156 -19.01 -3.58 -4.63
CA LYS A 156 -20.47 -3.68 -4.84
C LYS A 156 -20.96 -2.66 -5.88
N LYS A 157 -20.37 -1.48 -5.91
CA LYS A 157 -20.81 -0.39 -6.79
C LYS A 157 -20.23 -0.50 -8.20
N TRP A 158 -18.96 -0.87 -8.30
CA TRP A 158 -18.22 -0.78 -9.56
C TRP A 158 -17.84 -2.12 -10.17
N GLY A 159 -18.13 -3.22 -9.49
CA GLY A 159 -17.58 -4.52 -9.82
C GLY A 159 -16.13 -4.63 -9.34
N GLY A 160 -15.55 -5.78 -9.49
CA GLY A 160 -14.18 -6.10 -9.09
C GLY A 160 -14.10 -7.55 -8.66
N THR A 161 -12.89 -8.03 -8.44
CA THR A 161 -12.69 -9.33 -7.83
C THR A 161 -13.30 -9.28 -6.44
N PRO A 162 -14.26 -10.16 -6.10
CA PRO A 162 -14.78 -10.21 -4.75
C PRO A 162 -13.59 -10.34 -3.81
N LEU A 163 -13.47 -9.40 -2.88
CA LEU A 163 -12.54 -9.60 -1.78
C LEU A 163 -12.88 -10.97 -1.23
N SER A 164 -11.92 -11.90 -1.28
CA SER A 164 -12.17 -13.27 -0.88
C SER A 164 -12.90 -13.20 0.45
N THR A 165 -14.04 -13.85 0.53
CA THR A 165 -14.84 -13.97 1.76
C THR A 165 -14.09 -14.79 2.83
N GLN A 166 -12.86 -15.17 2.56
CA GLN A 166 -11.95 -15.75 3.51
C GLN A 166 -11.55 -14.69 4.53
N MET A 167 -12.42 -14.57 5.48
CA MET A 167 -12.33 -14.05 6.84
C MET A 167 -11.14 -13.13 7.15
N ASP A 168 -11.25 -11.87 6.74
CA ASP A 168 -10.50 -10.78 7.37
C ASP A 168 -11.36 -10.07 8.45
N SER A 169 -12.41 -10.71 8.93
CA SER A 169 -13.26 -10.27 10.02
C SER A 169 -13.23 -11.29 11.15
N ILE A 170 -13.28 -10.80 12.36
CA ILE A 170 -13.54 -11.63 13.54
C ILE A 170 -14.88 -12.32 13.32
N TYR A 171 -14.88 -13.63 13.41
CA TYR A 171 -16.06 -14.48 13.27
C TYR A 171 -16.30 -15.27 14.55
N SER A 172 -17.49 -15.16 15.10
CA SER A 172 -17.86 -15.91 16.31
C SER A 172 -18.72 -17.11 15.95
N PHE A 173 -18.40 -18.26 16.51
CA PHE A 173 -19.17 -19.49 16.34
C PHE A 173 -19.25 -20.27 17.66
N LYS A 174 -20.18 -21.20 17.72
CA LYS A 174 -20.32 -22.12 18.86
C LYS A 174 -19.84 -23.51 18.47
N SER A 175 -19.24 -24.19 19.44
CA SER A 175 -18.86 -25.57 19.30
C SER A 175 -19.40 -26.34 20.52
N ASP A 176 -20.16 -27.40 20.28
CA ASP A 176 -20.71 -28.27 21.30
C ASP A 176 -19.87 -29.54 21.50
N GLY A 177 -18.71 -29.62 20.85
CA GLY A 177 -17.80 -30.78 20.98
C GLY A 177 -16.83 -30.88 19.77
N ASN A 178 -16.34 -32.09 19.52
CA ASN A 178 -15.46 -32.38 18.40
C ASN A 178 -16.25 -32.76 17.13
N PRO A 179 -15.88 -32.29 15.96
CA PRO A 179 -14.79 -31.31 15.73
C PRO A 179 -15.18 -29.90 16.22
N ILE A 180 -14.22 -29.20 16.83
CA ILE A 180 -14.45 -27.83 17.31
C ILE A 180 -14.73 -26.88 16.12
N ILE A 181 -13.96 -26.99 15.05
CA ILE A 181 -14.08 -26.17 13.85
C ILE A 181 -14.75 -27.01 12.77
N THR A 182 -15.96 -26.61 12.34
CA THR A 182 -16.78 -27.37 11.40
C THR A 182 -16.92 -26.71 10.01
N HIS A 183 -16.56 -25.42 9.91
CA HIS A 183 -16.77 -24.63 8.71
C HIS A 183 -15.54 -24.57 7.79
N LYS A 184 -14.44 -25.21 8.19
CA LYS A 184 -13.22 -25.36 7.38
C LYS A 184 -12.42 -26.59 7.80
N PHE A 185 -11.56 -27.06 6.91
CA PHE A 185 -10.63 -28.14 7.23
C PHE A 185 -9.38 -27.55 7.88
N THR A 186 -9.08 -28.02 9.09
CA THR A 186 -7.91 -27.57 9.85
C THR A 186 -7.13 -28.78 10.37
N ALA A 187 -5.82 -28.64 10.45
CA ALA A 187 -4.91 -29.66 10.93
C ALA A 187 -3.82 -29.07 11.85
N ASP A 188 -3.06 -29.95 12.48
CA ASP A 188 -1.86 -29.66 13.26
C ASP A 188 -2.08 -28.56 14.31
N PRO A 189 -3.05 -28.71 15.23
CA PRO A 189 -3.39 -27.70 16.20
C PRO A 189 -2.28 -27.49 17.23
N ALA A 190 -1.97 -26.23 17.52
CA ALA A 190 -1.17 -25.81 18.66
C ALA A 190 -2.01 -24.91 19.57
N ALA A 191 -1.98 -25.17 20.85
CA ALA A 191 -2.77 -24.44 21.84
C ALA A 191 -1.88 -23.66 22.81
N LEU A 192 -2.29 -22.45 23.15
CA LEU A 192 -1.62 -21.59 24.13
C LEU A 192 -2.65 -20.94 25.03
N VAL A 193 -2.45 -21.02 26.34
CA VAL A 193 -3.29 -20.31 27.31
C VAL A 193 -2.55 -19.05 27.76
N VAL A 194 -3.22 -17.91 27.58
CA VAL A 194 -2.74 -16.62 28.07
C VAL A 194 -3.83 -16.00 28.93
N LYS A 195 -3.56 -15.84 30.21
CA LYS A 195 -4.56 -15.46 31.22
C LYS A 195 -5.75 -16.43 31.17
N ASP A 196 -6.95 -15.91 30.94
CA ASP A 196 -8.20 -16.70 30.92
C ASP A 196 -8.60 -17.14 29.49
N THR A 197 -7.74 -16.93 28.51
CA THR A 197 -8.05 -17.17 27.10
C THR A 197 -7.18 -18.31 26.57
N LEU A 198 -7.83 -19.34 26.02
CA LEU A 198 -7.19 -20.33 25.18
C LEU A 198 -7.11 -19.83 23.76
N TRP A 199 -5.92 -19.79 23.22
CA TRP A 199 -5.62 -19.52 21.83
C TRP A 199 -5.31 -20.84 21.12
N LEU A 200 -5.94 -21.04 19.95
CA LEU A 200 -5.75 -22.22 19.11
C LEU A 200 -5.24 -21.78 17.76
N PHE A 201 -4.10 -22.30 17.37
CA PHE A 201 -3.45 -22.07 16.08
C PHE A 201 -3.53 -23.35 15.26
N THR A 202 -3.94 -23.26 14.00
CA THR A 202 -4.04 -24.43 13.11
C THR A 202 -3.57 -24.09 11.69
N GLY A 203 -3.13 -25.09 10.95
CA GLY A 203 -3.08 -25.03 9.51
C GLY A 203 -4.49 -25.11 8.89
N GLN A 204 -4.69 -24.49 7.73
CA GLN A 204 -5.89 -24.70 6.91
C GLN A 204 -5.55 -25.54 5.69
N ASP A 205 -6.19 -26.69 5.57
CA ASP A 205 -6.01 -27.64 4.49
C ASP A 205 -6.97 -27.41 3.31
N GLY A 206 -6.66 -28.06 2.20
CA GLY A 206 -7.46 -27.97 0.97
C GLY A 206 -8.78 -28.74 0.99
N GLY A 207 -9.02 -29.57 2.04
CA GLY A 207 -10.21 -30.43 2.17
C GLY A 207 -10.08 -31.78 1.51
N PRO A 208 -11.16 -32.62 1.57
CA PRO A 208 -11.13 -34.02 1.15
C PRO A 208 -10.85 -34.22 -0.36
N ASP A 209 -11.16 -33.25 -1.18
CA ASP A 209 -10.92 -33.32 -2.63
C ASP A 209 -9.48 -32.90 -3.01
N SER A 210 -8.66 -32.56 -2.04
CA SER A 210 -7.25 -32.25 -2.28
C SER A 210 -6.44 -33.55 -2.31
N PRO A 211 -5.79 -33.90 -3.46
CA PRO A 211 -5.10 -35.18 -3.60
C PRO A 211 -3.81 -35.26 -2.77
N ARG A 212 -3.38 -34.20 -2.15
CA ARG A 212 -2.17 -34.08 -1.31
C ARG A 212 -2.39 -33.06 -0.21
N TYR A 213 -1.58 -33.16 0.86
CA TYR A 213 -1.46 -32.11 1.84
C TYR A 213 -1.21 -30.75 1.15
N ASN A 214 -2.05 -29.80 1.44
CA ASN A 214 -2.02 -28.48 0.82
C ASN A 214 -2.36 -27.41 1.86
N LEU A 215 -1.35 -27.02 2.62
CA LEU A 215 -1.45 -25.89 3.56
C LEU A 215 -1.67 -24.61 2.78
N LYS A 216 -2.75 -23.90 3.06
CA LYS A 216 -3.06 -22.60 2.44
C LYS A 216 -2.77 -21.43 3.35
N ASN A 217 -3.18 -21.56 4.61
CA ASN A 217 -3.15 -20.48 5.59
C ASN A 217 -2.85 -21.02 6.98
N TRP A 218 -2.44 -20.14 7.87
CA TRP A 218 -2.50 -20.38 9.31
C TRP A 218 -3.70 -19.65 9.89
N CYS A 219 -4.46 -20.34 10.72
CA CYS A 219 -5.68 -19.82 11.35
C CYS A 219 -5.46 -19.61 12.84
N VAL A 220 -6.16 -18.63 13.40
CA VAL A 220 -6.13 -18.34 14.85
C VAL A 220 -7.55 -18.26 15.37
N PHE A 221 -7.77 -18.94 16.48
CA PHE A 221 -9.03 -18.95 17.20
C PHE A 221 -8.78 -18.67 18.68
N SER A 222 -9.78 -18.16 19.40
CA SER A 222 -9.72 -18.05 20.84
C SER A 222 -11.05 -18.39 21.49
N THR A 223 -10.97 -18.79 22.75
CA THR A 223 -12.14 -19.03 23.61
C THR A 223 -11.78 -18.84 25.09
N THR A 224 -12.75 -18.46 25.88
CA THR A 224 -12.63 -18.42 27.35
C THR A 224 -13.44 -19.52 28.05
N ASP A 225 -14.28 -20.27 27.31
CA ASP A 225 -15.21 -21.23 27.85
C ASP A 225 -15.29 -22.57 27.08
N MET A 226 -14.45 -22.72 26.03
CA MET A 226 -14.42 -23.89 25.14
C MET A 226 -15.71 -24.14 24.34
N LYS A 227 -16.68 -23.24 24.42
CA LYS A 227 -17.98 -23.34 23.74
C LYS A 227 -18.18 -22.20 22.74
N ASN A 228 -17.91 -20.97 23.16
CA ASN A 228 -17.98 -19.79 22.31
C ASN A 228 -16.59 -19.48 21.80
N TRP A 229 -16.42 -19.56 20.50
CA TRP A 229 -15.15 -19.38 19.82
C TRP A 229 -15.15 -18.10 18.99
N THR A 230 -14.00 -17.47 18.95
CA THR A 230 -13.73 -16.35 18.06
C THR A 230 -12.64 -16.76 17.09
N GLU A 231 -12.92 -16.67 15.82
CA GLU A 231 -11.92 -16.80 14.75
C GLU A 231 -11.42 -15.42 14.34
N TYR A 232 -10.12 -15.30 14.22
CA TYR A 232 -9.44 -14.06 13.83
C TYR A 232 -9.10 -14.05 12.34
N PRO A 233 -8.85 -12.87 11.77
CA PRO A 233 -8.29 -12.76 10.45
C PRO A 233 -7.07 -13.66 10.28
N ILE A 234 -6.89 -14.20 9.08
CA ILE A 234 -5.75 -15.07 8.77
C ILE A 234 -4.44 -14.29 8.95
N PRO A 235 -3.60 -14.69 9.93
CA PRO A 235 -2.38 -13.94 10.25
C PRO A 235 -1.27 -14.16 9.24
N LEU A 236 -1.28 -15.29 8.51
CA LEU A 236 -0.25 -15.68 7.56
C LEU A 236 -0.82 -16.61 6.49
N ARG A 237 -0.50 -16.34 5.24
CA ARG A 237 -0.83 -17.19 4.09
C ARG A 237 0.46 -17.73 3.46
N ILE A 238 0.38 -18.88 2.81
CA ILE A 238 1.53 -19.39 2.02
C ILE A 238 1.91 -18.40 0.92
N SER A 239 0.92 -17.72 0.31
CA SER A 239 1.17 -16.69 -0.69
C SER A 239 1.94 -15.47 -0.17
N ASP A 240 2.00 -15.27 1.14
CA ASP A 240 2.72 -14.17 1.76
C ASP A 240 4.23 -14.49 1.92
N LEU A 241 4.62 -15.76 1.67
CA LEU A 241 5.99 -16.27 1.83
C LEU A 241 6.73 -16.46 0.51
N SER A 242 6.08 -16.21 -0.62
CA SER A 242 6.59 -16.43 -1.98
C SER A 242 7.04 -15.16 -2.68
#